data_3b8c0b15daa83ab0b8345bdfca6c6fe4
#
_entry.id   3b8c0b15daa83ab0b8345bdfca6c6fe4
#
_cell.length_a   1.000
_cell.length_b   1.000
_cell.length_c   1.000
_cell.angle_alpha   90.00
_cell.angle_beta   90.00
_cell.angle_gamma   90.00
#
_symmetry.space_group_name_H-M   'P 1'
#
loop_
_entity.id
_entity.type
_entity.pdbx_description
1 polymer ?
#
loop_
_entity_poly.entity_id
_entity_poly.type
_entity_poly.pdbx_seq_one_letter_code
_entity_poly.pdbx_strand_id
1 'polypeptide(L)'
;MTETADRSLSRGSFIRNAGVAGAGVVMGGGLLSAATARASTAHVTTGDIDILIAAEIAEALAVTTYTNIINRAPFFKHLAADDQGYLKAARQEEMSHYALEASVTGKQSPFTAFFYPHGMFHNAQVTLNTLVTLEDAFIAAYLVGVRNFSNSDLRVTAARIMGIESDHRTLARVVGPGVAKRDGGPIEHIKGAQGVAESVDPPNNNGYERTLKWTNINQAVAALLPFADETAAHKAGFNTKRKFHFHPFTPHLPNPLGAFFGFGG
;
A
#
# COMPACT_ATOMS: atom_id res chain seq x y z
N MET A 1 -23.71 -13.39 27.36
CA MET A 1 -23.85 -13.12 25.91
C MET A 1 -23.70 -11.63 25.73
N THR A 2 -22.50 -11.17 25.46
CA THR A 2 -22.21 -9.75 25.20
C THR A 2 -21.92 -9.63 23.71
N GLU A 3 -22.89 -9.06 23.04
CA GLU A 3 -22.87 -8.71 21.63
C GLU A 3 -21.84 -7.61 21.41
N THR A 4 -20.71 -7.92 20.83
CA THR A 4 -19.74 -6.93 20.38
C THR A 4 -20.30 -6.25 19.13
N ALA A 5 -20.86 -5.07 19.32
CA ALA A 5 -21.31 -4.20 18.24
C ALA A 5 -20.15 -3.93 17.28
N ASP A 6 -20.25 -4.48 16.08
CA ASP A 6 -19.40 -4.18 14.92
C ASP A 6 -19.67 -2.72 14.53
N ARG A 7 -18.84 -1.80 15.03
CA ARG A 7 -18.93 -0.38 14.72
C ARG A 7 -18.41 -0.19 13.29
N SER A 8 -19.33 -0.06 12.35
CA SER A 8 -19.02 0.44 11.01
C SER A 8 -18.30 1.80 11.14
N LEU A 9 -17.03 1.82 10.79
CA LEU A 9 -16.20 3.03 10.89
C LEU A 9 -16.59 3.99 9.76
N SER A 10 -17.33 5.04 10.09
CA SER A 10 -17.59 6.15 9.18
C SER A 10 -16.31 6.96 8.94
N ARG A 11 -16.24 7.74 7.83
CA ARG A 11 -15.12 8.67 7.56
C ARG A 11 -14.75 9.50 8.80
N GLY A 12 -15.74 9.93 9.57
CA GLY A 12 -15.53 10.73 10.78
C GLY A 12 -15.01 9.93 11.97
N SER A 13 -15.24 8.62 12.05
CA SER A 13 -14.67 7.76 13.11
C SER A 13 -13.24 7.35 12.78
N PHE A 14 -12.89 7.16 11.51
CA PHE A 14 -11.52 6.93 11.08
C PHE A 14 -10.63 8.12 11.46
N ILE A 15 -11.01 9.34 11.06
CA ILE A 15 -10.26 10.56 11.36
C ILE A 15 -10.24 10.85 12.87
N ARG A 16 -11.34 10.62 13.61
CA ARG A 16 -11.39 10.83 15.07
C ARG A 16 -10.58 9.81 15.84
N ASN A 17 -10.54 8.55 15.39
CA ASN A 17 -9.74 7.51 16.04
C ASN A 17 -8.24 7.71 15.79
N ALA A 18 -7.85 8.27 14.64
CA ALA A 18 -6.49 8.70 14.38
C ALA A 18 -6.07 9.86 15.32
N GLY A 19 -6.97 10.82 15.58
CA GLY A 19 -6.70 12.00 16.42
C GLY A 19 -6.63 11.72 17.93
N VAL A 20 -7.26 10.66 18.44
CA VAL A 20 -7.30 10.34 19.90
C VAL A 20 -6.08 9.54 20.36
N ALA A 21 -5.26 9.05 19.46
CA ALA A 21 -4.12 8.19 19.77
C ALA A 21 -2.83 8.94 20.20
N GLY A 22 -2.86 10.26 20.30
CA GLY A 22 -1.69 11.12 20.55
C GLY A 22 -1.20 11.25 21.98
N ALA A 23 -1.62 10.42 22.93
CA ALA A 23 -1.14 10.50 24.32
C ALA A 23 -0.66 9.13 24.83
N GLY A 24 0.63 8.87 24.71
CA GLY A 24 1.24 7.75 25.40
C GLY A 24 2.35 7.04 24.61
N VAL A 25 3.49 7.70 24.44
CA VAL A 25 4.73 7.01 24.07
C VAL A 25 5.26 6.30 25.29
N VAL A 26 5.08 4.97 25.38
CA VAL A 26 5.88 4.12 26.25
C VAL A 26 6.91 3.39 25.40
N MET A 27 8.15 3.71 25.66
CA MET A 27 9.35 3.18 25.03
C MET A 27 9.49 1.69 25.27
N GLY A 28 9.24 0.87 24.26
CA GLY A 28 9.69 -0.53 24.22
C GLY A 28 11.02 -0.59 23.49
N GLY A 29 12.09 -0.85 24.25
CA GLY A 29 13.44 -0.71 23.75
C GLY A 29 13.93 -1.82 22.85
N GLY A 30 14.86 -1.50 22.00
CA GLY A 30 15.89 -2.43 21.60
C GLY A 30 16.56 -2.18 20.24
N LEU A 31 15.89 -1.71 19.20
CA LEU A 31 16.52 -1.51 17.87
C LEU A 31 16.24 -0.12 17.23
N LEU A 32 15.39 0.67 17.85
CA LEU A 32 15.03 2.02 17.39
C LEU A 32 15.92 3.12 17.97
N SER A 33 16.71 2.80 19.01
CA SER A 33 17.46 3.81 19.76
C SER A 33 18.57 4.52 18.96
N ALA A 34 19.13 3.88 17.94
CA ALA A 34 20.16 4.52 17.12
C ALA A 34 19.58 5.42 16.01
N ALA A 35 18.45 5.05 15.44
CA ALA A 35 17.76 5.85 14.42
C ALA A 35 17.00 7.03 15.05
N THR A 36 16.38 6.82 16.21
CA THR A 36 15.69 7.87 16.96
C THR A 36 16.65 8.88 17.59
N ALA A 37 17.89 8.49 17.91
CA ALA A 37 18.86 9.40 18.53
C ALA A 37 19.34 10.56 17.61
N ARG A 38 19.20 10.44 16.28
CA ARG A 38 19.49 11.54 15.34
C ARG A 38 18.24 12.21 14.77
N ALA A 39 17.12 11.50 14.70
CA ALA A 39 15.80 12.09 14.41
C ALA A 39 15.24 12.89 15.61
N SER A 40 15.92 12.86 16.75
CA SER A 40 15.43 13.38 18.05
C SER A 40 15.25 14.89 18.14
N THR A 41 15.59 15.65 17.11
CA THR A 41 15.33 17.10 17.07
C THR A 41 14.16 17.49 16.17
N ALA A 42 13.63 16.57 15.34
CA ALA A 42 12.50 16.84 14.48
C ALA A 42 11.22 16.25 15.12
N HIS A 43 10.39 17.12 15.65
CA HIS A 43 9.13 16.75 16.29
C HIS A 43 8.19 16.10 15.27
N VAL A 44 7.71 14.88 15.55
CA VAL A 44 6.60 14.27 14.80
C VAL A 44 5.30 14.86 15.34
N THR A 45 4.53 15.53 14.50
CA THR A 45 3.28 16.17 14.87
C THR A 45 2.09 15.22 14.79
N THR A 46 0.94 15.61 15.38
CA THR A 46 -0.31 14.85 15.21
C THR A 46 -0.70 14.72 13.74
N GLY A 47 -0.47 15.75 12.92
CA GLY A 47 -0.74 15.69 11.49
C GLY A 47 0.18 14.70 10.76
N ASP A 48 1.44 14.56 11.17
CA ASP A 48 2.35 13.55 10.65
C ASP A 48 1.85 12.14 10.99
N ILE A 49 1.36 11.93 12.22
CA ILE A 49 0.79 10.65 12.66
C ILE A 49 -0.45 10.27 11.85
N ASP A 50 -1.33 11.23 11.55
CA ASP A 50 -2.53 10.98 10.74
C ASP A 50 -2.17 10.50 9.31
N ILE A 51 -1.12 11.09 8.71
CA ILE A 51 -0.61 10.67 7.40
C ILE A 51 -0.01 9.26 7.49
N LEU A 52 0.80 8.98 8.52
CA LEU A 52 1.42 7.67 8.73
C LEU A 52 0.38 6.57 8.96
N ILE A 53 -0.69 6.82 9.72
CA ILE A 53 -1.77 5.83 9.90
C ILE A 53 -2.47 5.52 8.57
N ALA A 54 -2.68 6.53 7.72
CA ALA A 54 -3.28 6.31 6.42
C ALA A 54 -2.36 5.51 5.49
N ALA A 55 -1.05 5.78 5.54
CA ALA A 55 -0.04 5.00 4.82
C ALA A 55 0.00 3.56 5.34
N GLU A 56 0.06 3.35 6.65
CA GLU A 56 0.04 2.02 7.28
C GLU A 56 -1.17 1.16 6.87
N ILE A 57 -2.35 1.78 6.66
CA ILE A 57 -3.52 1.09 6.12
C ILE A 57 -3.30 0.71 4.66
N ALA A 58 -2.70 1.58 3.87
CA ALA A 58 -2.37 1.32 2.47
C ALA A 58 -1.40 0.15 2.34
N GLU A 59 -0.34 0.13 3.16
CA GLU A 59 0.64 -0.96 3.19
C GLU A 59 0.02 -2.29 3.65
N ALA A 60 -0.84 -2.28 4.66
CA ALA A 60 -1.57 -3.49 5.08
C ALA A 60 -2.46 -4.03 3.94
N LEU A 61 -3.08 -3.14 3.16
CA LEU A 61 -3.84 -3.50 1.96
C LEU A 61 -2.91 -4.06 0.86
N ALA A 62 -1.76 -3.42 0.62
CA ALA A 62 -0.76 -3.86 -0.36
C ALA A 62 -0.23 -5.26 -0.04
N VAL A 63 0.25 -5.49 1.19
CA VAL A 63 0.69 -6.82 1.66
C VAL A 63 -0.40 -7.87 1.47
N THR A 64 -1.66 -7.53 1.80
CA THR A 64 -2.79 -8.44 1.62
C THR A 64 -3.04 -8.74 0.15
N THR A 65 -2.92 -7.74 -0.72
CA THR A 65 -3.09 -7.87 -2.17
C THR A 65 -2.04 -8.81 -2.75
N TYR A 66 -0.75 -8.53 -2.53
CA TYR A 66 0.35 -9.37 -3.04
C TYR A 66 0.30 -10.80 -2.46
N THR A 67 -0.01 -10.94 -1.17
CA THR A 67 -0.17 -12.27 -0.54
C THR A 67 -1.25 -13.10 -1.25
N ASN A 68 -2.37 -12.50 -1.60
CA ASN A 68 -3.45 -13.22 -2.27
C ASN A 68 -3.18 -13.44 -3.77
N ILE A 69 -2.45 -12.56 -4.44
CA ILE A 69 -1.95 -12.82 -5.80
C ILE A 69 -1.07 -14.07 -5.79
N ILE A 70 -0.07 -14.13 -4.92
CA ILE A 70 0.88 -15.23 -4.82
C ILE A 70 0.19 -16.56 -4.46
N ASN A 71 -0.73 -16.53 -3.50
CA ASN A 71 -1.28 -17.76 -2.91
C ASN A 71 -2.57 -18.24 -3.61
N ARG A 72 -3.28 -17.39 -4.33
CA ARG A 72 -4.64 -17.69 -4.82
C ARG A 72 -4.85 -17.46 -6.30
N ALA A 73 -4.11 -16.53 -6.93
CA ALA A 73 -4.34 -16.22 -8.33
C ALA A 73 -3.83 -17.37 -9.22
N PRO A 74 -4.69 -18.02 -10.03
CA PRO A 74 -4.28 -19.15 -10.85
C PRO A 74 -3.15 -18.81 -11.83
N PHE A 75 -3.13 -17.56 -12.31
CA PHE A 75 -2.11 -17.13 -13.27
C PHE A 75 -0.71 -17.04 -12.65
N PHE A 76 -0.57 -16.82 -11.34
CA PHE A 76 0.73 -16.61 -10.70
C PHE A 76 1.73 -17.75 -10.99
N LYS A 77 1.28 -18.99 -10.90
CA LYS A 77 2.13 -20.18 -11.17
C LYS A 77 2.55 -20.33 -12.63
N HIS A 78 1.93 -19.58 -13.53
CA HIS A 78 2.21 -19.60 -14.97
C HIS A 78 3.11 -18.44 -15.42
N LEU A 79 3.42 -17.51 -14.53
CA LEU A 79 4.39 -16.45 -14.77
C LEU A 79 5.79 -17.02 -14.93
N ALA A 80 6.67 -16.28 -15.60
CA ALA A 80 8.10 -16.56 -15.60
C ALA A 80 8.66 -16.54 -14.16
N ALA A 81 9.74 -17.26 -13.92
CA ALA A 81 10.29 -17.41 -12.56
C ALA A 81 10.76 -16.08 -11.95
N ASP A 82 11.31 -15.20 -12.76
CA ASP A 82 11.72 -13.85 -12.39
C ASP A 82 10.51 -12.97 -12.05
N ASP A 83 9.44 -12.99 -12.85
CA ASP A 83 8.18 -12.27 -12.55
C ASP A 83 7.57 -12.73 -11.22
N GLN A 84 7.58 -14.05 -10.96
CA GLN A 84 7.17 -14.58 -9.66
C GLN A 84 8.08 -14.09 -8.53
N GLY A 85 9.38 -13.99 -8.81
CA GLY A 85 10.39 -13.46 -7.89
C GLY A 85 10.11 -12.00 -7.54
N TYR A 86 9.86 -11.16 -8.52
CA TYR A 86 9.55 -9.75 -8.34
C TYR A 86 8.25 -9.53 -7.54
N LEU A 87 7.16 -10.27 -7.82
CA LEU A 87 5.93 -10.17 -7.03
C LEU A 87 6.10 -10.60 -5.58
N LYS A 88 6.98 -11.59 -5.32
CA LYS A 88 7.36 -11.98 -3.96
C LYS A 88 8.21 -10.92 -3.27
N ALA A 89 9.11 -10.26 -4.00
CA ALA A 89 9.92 -9.15 -3.50
C ALA A 89 9.03 -7.96 -3.13
N ALA A 90 8.14 -7.54 -4.02
CA ALA A 90 7.17 -6.48 -3.75
C ALA A 90 6.41 -6.73 -2.44
N ARG A 91 5.89 -7.95 -2.21
CA ARG A 91 5.25 -8.28 -0.93
C ARG A 91 6.17 -8.07 0.28
N GLN A 92 7.47 -8.32 0.17
CA GLN A 92 8.44 -8.12 1.25
C GLN A 92 8.69 -6.62 1.48
N GLU A 93 8.75 -5.85 0.41
CA GLU A 93 8.95 -4.41 0.44
C GLU A 93 7.75 -3.72 1.09
N GLU A 94 6.52 -4.05 0.70
CA GLU A 94 5.30 -3.54 1.34
C GLU A 94 5.24 -3.87 2.84
N MET A 95 5.65 -5.08 3.23
CA MET A 95 5.72 -5.43 4.65
C MET A 95 6.80 -4.63 5.39
N SER A 96 7.88 -4.25 4.72
CA SER A 96 8.92 -3.40 5.28
C SER A 96 8.43 -1.95 5.46
N HIS A 97 7.70 -1.40 4.49
CA HIS A 97 7.06 -0.09 4.59
C HIS A 97 6.08 -0.08 5.77
N TYR A 98 5.17 -1.06 5.84
CA TYR A 98 4.25 -1.23 6.96
C TYR A 98 4.98 -1.26 8.31
N ALA A 99 6.03 -2.08 8.43
CA ALA A 99 6.78 -2.22 9.69
C ALA A 99 7.46 -0.91 10.11
N LEU A 100 7.96 -0.14 9.13
CA LEU A 100 8.54 1.18 9.38
C LEU A 100 7.49 2.15 9.93
N GLU A 101 6.33 2.23 9.29
CA GLU A 101 5.23 3.14 9.69
C GLU A 101 4.65 2.76 11.04
N ALA A 102 4.37 1.47 11.27
CA ALA A 102 3.91 0.96 12.55
C ALA A 102 4.92 1.24 13.68
N SER A 103 6.22 1.27 13.37
CA SER A 103 7.26 1.61 14.34
C SER A 103 7.20 3.07 14.79
N VAL A 104 6.79 3.98 13.91
CA VAL A 104 6.67 5.42 14.20
C VAL A 104 5.34 5.72 14.87
N THR A 105 4.24 5.12 14.42
CA THR A 105 2.91 5.30 15.04
C THR A 105 2.81 4.60 16.40
N GLY A 106 3.65 3.60 16.64
CA GLY A 106 3.62 2.78 17.85
C GLY A 106 2.39 1.86 17.94
N LYS A 107 1.70 1.63 16.82
CA LYS A 107 0.44 0.87 16.74
C LYS A 107 0.45 -0.02 15.50
N GLN A 108 -0.54 -0.90 15.44
CA GLN A 108 -0.87 -1.66 14.24
C GLN A 108 -1.99 -0.96 13.47
N SER A 109 -2.05 -1.20 12.15
CA SER A 109 -3.12 -0.71 11.29
C SER A 109 -4.50 -0.91 11.92
N PRO A 110 -5.35 0.12 11.94
CA PRO A 110 -6.72 -0.01 12.44
C PRO A 110 -7.61 -0.86 11.52
N PHE A 111 -7.16 -1.13 10.29
CA PHE A 111 -7.84 -2.02 9.35
C PHE A 111 -6.98 -3.24 9.07
N THR A 112 -7.56 -4.42 9.30
CA THR A 112 -6.90 -5.71 9.12
C THR A 112 -7.69 -6.66 8.21
N ALA A 113 -8.77 -6.17 7.60
CA ALA A 113 -9.59 -6.95 6.67
C ALA A 113 -10.03 -6.06 5.51
N PHE A 114 -9.91 -6.60 4.28
CA PHE A 114 -10.10 -5.86 3.05
C PHE A 114 -11.08 -6.54 2.10
N PHE A 115 -11.74 -5.72 1.28
CA PHE A 115 -12.66 -6.12 0.22
C PHE A 115 -12.06 -5.81 -1.14
N TYR A 116 -12.47 -6.54 -2.16
CA TYR A 116 -11.92 -6.36 -3.50
C TYR A 116 -13.02 -6.45 -4.57
N PRO A 117 -12.77 -5.93 -5.78
CA PRO A 117 -13.68 -6.08 -6.91
C PRO A 117 -14.00 -7.55 -7.21
N HIS A 118 -15.15 -7.80 -7.81
CA HIS A 118 -15.49 -9.12 -8.32
C HIS A 118 -14.45 -9.59 -9.34
N GLY A 119 -14.05 -10.86 -9.24
CA GLY A 119 -13.01 -11.44 -10.10
C GLY A 119 -11.58 -11.25 -9.60
N MET A 120 -11.35 -10.42 -8.58
CA MET A 120 -10.03 -10.27 -7.96
C MET A 120 -9.48 -11.63 -7.51
N PHE A 121 -8.20 -11.88 -7.79
CA PHE A 121 -7.47 -13.12 -7.52
C PHE A 121 -7.94 -14.35 -8.33
N HIS A 122 -8.81 -14.18 -9.31
CA HIS A 122 -9.26 -15.24 -10.22
C HIS A 122 -9.09 -14.83 -11.69
N ASN A 123 -9.37 -13.58 -12.02
CA ASN A 123 -9.17 -13.02 -13.35
C ASN A 123 -7.90 -12.17 -13.36
N ALA A 124 -6.94 -12.53 -14.21
CA ALA A 124 -5.65 -11.84 -14.30
C ALA A 124 -5.79 -10.35 -14.63
N GLN A 125 -6.67 -10.00 -15.59
CA GLN A 125 -6.88 -8.62 -15.99
C GLN A 125 -7.46 -7.77 -14.85
N VAL A 126 -8.49 -8.29 -14.16
CA VAL A 126 -9.07 -7.61 -12.99
C VAL A 126 -8.02 -7.43 -11.90
N THR A 127 -7.24 -8.48 -11.62
CA THR A 127 -6.21 -8.46 -10.58
C THR A 127 -5.12 -7.42 -10.88
N LEU A 128 -4.55 -7.45 -12.08
CA LEU A 128 -3.45 -6.56 -12.45
C LEU A 128 -3.92 -5.11 -12.64
N ASN A 129 -5.11 -4.88 -13.20
CA ASN A 129 -5.68 -3.54 -13.29
C ASN A 129 -5.95 -2.95 -11.90
N THR A 130 -6.45 -3.77 -10.97
CA THR A 130 -6.67 -3.33 -9.59
C THR A 130 -5.34 -3.03 -8.91
N LEU A 131 -4.32 -3.87 -9.11
CA LEU A 131 -2.99 -3.63 -8.58
C LEU A 131 -2.42 -2.30 -9.09
N VAL A 132 -2.43 -2.04 -10.40
CA VAL A 132 -2.00 -0.75 -10.98
C VAL A 132 -2.75 0.43 -10.37
N THR A 133 -4.07 0.28 -10.16
CA THR A 133 -4.88 1.34 -9.55
C THR A 133 -4.48 1.60 -8.09
N LEU A 134 -4.14 0.56 -7.34
CA LEU A 134 -3.67 0.68 -5.96
C LEU A 134 -2.31 1.36 -5.91
N GLU A 135 -1.35 0.93 -6.75
CA GLU A 135 -0.02 1.54 -6.81
C GLU A 135 -0.09 3.03 -7.23
N ASP A 136 -0.96 3.41 -8.17
CA ASP A 136 -1.20 4.82 -8.51
C ASP A 136 -1.71 5.61 -7.30
N ALA A 137 -2.59 5.02 -6.50
CA ALA A 137 -3.11 5.64 -5.29
C ALA A 137 -2.03 5.75 -4.20
N PHE A 138 -1.17 4.74 -4.05
CA PHE A 138 -0.07 4.74 -3.08
C PHE A 138 0.98 5.79 -3.45
N ILE A 139 1.41 5.87 -4.70
CA ILE A 139 2.31 6.93 -5.19
C ILE A 139 1.72 8.30 -4.85
N ALA A 140 0.43 8.53 -5.15
CA ALA A 140 -0.22 9.81 -4.87
C ALA A 140 -0.32 10.10 -3.36
N ALA A 141 -0.54 9.09 -2.52
CA ALA A 141 -0.57 9.21 -1.07
C ALA A 141 0.80 9.59 -0.50
N TYR A 142 1.87 8.92 -0.97
CA TYR A 142 3.24 9.28 -0.56
C TYR A 142 3.67 10.66 -1.03
N LEU A 143 3.22 11.12 -2.20
CA LEU A 143 3.43 12.51 -2.64
C LEU A 143 2.73 13.52 -1.70
N VAL A 144 1.56 13.16 -1.13
CA VAL A 144 0.94 13.96 -0.07
C VAL A 144 1.83 14.00 1.17
N GLY A 145 2.43 12.86 1.55
CA GLY A 145 3.40 12.78 2.65
C GLY A 145 4.61 13.69 2.41
N VAL A 146 5.23 13.61 1.22
CA VAL A 146 6.35 14.50 0.82
C VAL A 146 5.98 15.97 0.95
N ARG A 147 4.76 16.33 0.58
CA ARG A 147 4.27 17.73 0.66
C ARG A 147 3.96 18.17 2.08
N ASN A 148 3.34 17.32 2.89
CA ASN A 148 2.61 17.73 4.09
C ASN A 148 3.26 17.29 5.41
N PHE A 149 4.21 16.35 5.41
CA PHE A 149 4.94 16.04 6.64
C PHE A 149 5.67 17.28 7.15
N SER A 150 5.55 17.56 8.43
CA SER A 150 6.32 18.62 9.09
C SER A 150 7.78 18.20 9.27
N ASN A 151 8.02 16.91 9.50
CA ASN A 151 9.32 16.32 9.69
C ASN A 151 10.02 16.07 8.35
N SER A 152 11.25 16.59 8.16
CA SER A 152 12.02 16.47 6.92
C SER A 152 12.40 15.01 6.60
N ASP A 153 12.72 14.21 7.63
CA ASP A 153 13.14 12.82 7.44
C ASP A 153 11.95 11.94 7.01
N LEU A 154 10.75 12.24 7.52
CA LEU A 154 9.53 11.60 7.03
C LEU A 154 9.22 11.98 5.58
N ARG A 155 9.51 13.22 5.15
CA ARG A 155 9.38 13.62 3.73
C ARG A 155 10.33 12.84 2.84
N VAL A 156 11.58 12.70 3.25
CA VAL A 156 12.60 11.91 2.51
C VAL A 156 12.19 10.44 2.46
N THR A 157 11.70 9.89 3.56
CA THR A 157 11.21 8.51 3.65
C THR A 157 10.03 8.30 2.69
N ALA A 158 9.03 9.16 2.73
CA ALA A 158 7.88 9.10 1.81
C ALA A 158 8.30 9.17 0.34
N ALA A 159 9.27 10.02 -0.01
CA ALA A 159 9.79 10.12 -1.36
C ALA A 159 10.49 8.82 -1.82
N ARG A 160 11.21 8.15 -0.91
CA ARG A 160 11.89 6.87 -1.19
C ARG A 160 10.89 5.74 -1.39
N ILE A 161 9.88 5.62 -0.51
CA ILE A 161 8.83 4.62 -0.65
C ILE A 161 8.06 4.86 -1.94
N MET A 162 7.66 6.09 -2.25
CA MET A 162 7.02 6.44 -3.51
C MET A 162 7.78 5.92 -4.74
N GLY A 163 9.12 5.94 -4.71
CA GLY A 163 9.95 5.36 -5.78
C GLY A 163 9.73 3.86 -5.94
N ILE A 164 9.61 3.13 -4.83
CA ILE A 164 9.33 1.69 -4.82
C ILE A 164 7.92 1.39 -5.33
N GLU A 165 6.91 2.18 -4.92
CA GLU A 165 5.55 2.02 -5.45
C GLU A 165 5.49 2.23 -6.97
N SER A 166 6.33 3.11 -7.50
CA SER A 166 6.44 3.29 -8.95
C SER A 166 7.01 2.06 -9.65
N ASP A 167 7.96 1.36 -9.02
CA ASP A 167 8.50 0.09 -9.53
C ASP A 167 7.43 -1.01 -9.46
N HIS A 168 6.68 -1.10 -8.38
CA HIS A 168 5.56 -2.04 -8.23
C HIS A 168 4.48 -1.82 -9.30
N ARG A 169 4.10 -0.57 -9.56
CA ARG A 169 3.18 -0.22 -10.63
C ARG A 169 3.70 -0.67 -11.99
N THR A 170 4.98 -0.41 -12.28
CA THR A 170 5.63 -0.84 -13.53
C THR A 170 5.62 -2.36 -13.65
N LEU A 171 5.97 -3.07 -12.58
CA LEU A 171 5.91 -4.52 -12.52
C LEU A 171 4.51 -5.05 -12.89
N ALA A 172 3.45 -4.52 -12.29
CA ALA A 172 2.08 -4.93 -12.56
C ALA A 172 1.71 -4.76 -14.05
N ARG A 173 2.27 -3.75 -14.72
CA ARG A 173 2.04 -3.47 -16.14
C ARG A 173 2.85 -4.39 -17.07
N VAL A 174 4.07 -4.72 -16.68
CA VAL A 174 4.96 -5.59 -17.48
C VAL A 174 4.55 -7.05 -17.38
N VAL A 175 4.19 -7.52 -16.19
CA VAL A 175 3.75 -8.91 -15.95
C VAL A 175 2.49 -9.26 -16.76
N GLY A 176 1.58 -8.32 -16.94
CA GLY A 176 0.29 -8.56 -17.57
C GLY A 176 0.33 -9.18 -18.96
N PRO A 177 1.09 -8.66 -19.94
CA PRO A 177 1.11 -9.18 -21.31
C PRO A 177 1.56 -10.65 -21.41
N GLY A 178 2.42 -11.13 -20.49
CA GLY A 178 2.86 -12.50 -20.44
C GLY A 178 1.79 -13.51 -20.03
N VAL A 179 0.85 -13.09 -19.21
CA VAL A 179 -0.21 -13.92 -18.63
C VAL A 179 -1.32 -14.22 -19.64
N ALA A 180 -1.65 -13.28 -20.51
CA ALA A 180 -2.77 -13.36 -21.43
C ALA A 180 -2.75 -14.57 -22.35
N LYS A 181 -1.59 -14.98 -22.80
CA LYS A 181 -1.45 -16.08 -23.74
C LYS A 181 -1.68 -17.47 -23.13
N ARG A 182 -1.68 -17.59 -21.81
CA ARG A 182 -1.77 -18.90 -21.11
C ARG A 182 -3.14 -19.17 -20.49
N ASP A 183 -3.84 -18.15 -20.05
CA ASP A 183 -5.13 -18.29 -19.37
C ASP A 183 -6.33 -18.05 -20.30
N GLY A 184 -6.10 -18.06 -21.63
CA GLY A 184 -7.16 -18.13 -22.64
C GLY A 184 -7.89 -16.82 -22.97
N GLY A 185 -7.41 -15.69 -22.50
CA GLY A 185 -7.95 -14.38 -22.85
C GLY A 185 -6.87 -13.35 -23.10
N PRO A 186 -7.02 -12.48 -24.12
CA PRO A 186 -6.09 -11.39 -24.32
C PRO A 186 -6.23 -10.40 -23.14
N ILE A 187 -5.14 -10.22 -22.39
CA ILE A 187 -4.97 -8.97 -21.65
C ILE A 187 -4.60 -7.94 -22.71
N GLU A 188 -5.60 -7.37 -23.34
CA GLU A 188 -5.35 -6.56 -24.53
C GLU A 188 -4.50 -5.34 -24.23
N HIS A 189 -4.62 -4.76 -23.07
CA HIS A 189 -3.73 -3.71 -22.57
C HIS A 189 -3.97 -3.53 -21.08
N ILE A 190 -2.93 -3.57 -20.27
CA ILE A 190 -3.01 -3.05 -18.93
C ILE A 190 -3.25 -1.55 -19.03
N LYS A 191 -4.26 -1.05 -18.34
CA LYS A 191 -4.51 0.37 -18.29
C LYS A 191 -3.33 1.08 -17.66
N GLY A 192 -2.87 2.14 -18.27
CA GLY A 192 -1.87 3.02 -17.71
C GLY A 192 -2.35 3.72 -16.45
N ALA A 193 -1.48 4.52 -15.87
CA ALA A 193 -1.82 5.37 -14.73
C ALA A 193 -3.14 6.13 -14.96
N GLN A 194 -3.95 6.29 -13.92
CA GLN A 194 -5.28 6.93 -13.98
C GLN A 194 -6.31 6.21 -14.88
N GLY A 195 -6.11 4.93 -15.12
CA GLY A 195 -7.04 4.13 -15.90
C GLY A 195 -6.99 4.35 -17.42
N VAL A 196 -6.01 5.08 -17.91
CA VAL A 196 -5.76 5.24 -19.34
C VAL A 196 -5.09 3.98 -19.86
N ALA A 197 -5.58 3.45 -20.99
CA ALA A 197 -4.94 2.31 -21.64
C ALA A 197 -3.55 2.70 -22.17
N GLU A 198 -2.59 1.80 -22.06
CA GLU A 198 -1.30 1.98 -22.70
C GLU A 198 -1.46 1.88 -24.21
N SER A 199 -1.11 2.94 -24.90
CA SER A 199 -1.24 3.02 -26.37
C SER A 199 0.10 3.01 -27.09
N VAL A 200 1.20 2.91 -26.35
CA VAL A 200 2.56 3.00 -26.89
C VAL A 200 3.39 1.77 -26.50
N ASP A 201 4.32 1.47 -27.36
CA ASP A 201 5.31 0.41 -27.14
C ASP A 201 6.70 1.05 -26.92
N PRO A 202 7.35 0.84 -25.80
CA PRO A 202 6.95 -0.02 -24.67
C PRO A 202 5.83 0.57 -23.80
N PRO A 203 5.02 -0.27 -23.15
CA PRO A 203 3.80 0.15 -22.44
C PRO A 203 4.04 0.97 -21.17
N ASN A 204 5.27 1.12 -20.74
CA ASN A 204 5.61 1.93 -19.56
C ASN A 204 6.00 3.38 -19.88
N ASN A 205 5.69 3.88 -21.07
CA ASN A 205 6.03 5.24 -21.48
C ASN A 205 4.99 6.26 -20.97
N ASN A 206 4.97 6.54 -19.66
CA ASN A 206 3.94 7.36 -19.02
C ASN A 206 4.31 8.82 -18.81
N GLY A 207 5.59 9.12 -18.70
CA GLY A 207 6.02 10.38 -18.09
C GLY A 207 5.54 10.53 -16.63
N TYR A 208 5.95 11.59 -15.96
CA TYR A 208 5.63 11.80 -14.53
C TYR A 208 4.24 12.39 -14.28
N GLU A 209 3.59 12.99 -15.28
CA GLU A 209 2.34 13.74 -15.14
C GLU A 209 1.08 12.87 -14.98
N ARG A 210 1.19 11.56 -15.18
CA ARG A 210 0.06 10.63 -15.09
C ARG A 210 -0.30 10.20 -13.68
N THR A 211 0.49 10.56 -12.69
CA THR A 211 0.19 10.28 -11.28
C THR A 211 -0.96 11.15 -10.79
N LEU A 212 -1.80 10.58 -9.94
CA LEU A 212 -2.91 11.29 -9.29
C LEU A 212 -2.38 12.49 -8.48
N LYS A 213 -3.00 13.66 -8.66
CA LYS A 213 -2.55 14.92 -8.03
C LYS A 213 -3.35 15.21 -6.77
N TRP A 214 -3.09 14.49 -5.71
CA TRP A 214 -3.71 14.75 -4.42
C TRP A 214 -2.95 15.80 -3.63
N THR A 215 -3.67 16.54 -2.78
CA THR A 215 -3.12 17.64 -1.99
C THR A 215 -3.25 17.42 -0.48
N ASN A 216 -4.07 16.46 -0.09
CA ASN A 216 -4.27 16.10 1.31
C ASN A 216 -4.59 14.61 1.46
N ILE A 217 -4.34 14.09 2.65
CA ILE A 217 -4.47 12.65 2.95
C ILE A 217 -5.92 12.13 2.86
N ASN A 218 -6.92 12.99 3.05
CA ASN A 218 -8.32 12.57 2.96
C ASN A 218 -8.70 12.11 1.56
N GLN A 219 -8.00 12.57 0.52
CA GLN A 219 -8.22 12.10 -0.85
C GLN A 219 -7.73 10.65 -1.01
N ALA A 220 -6.59 10.30 -0.42
CA ALA A 220 -6.10 8.93 -0.36
C ALA A 220 -7.06 8.03 0.41
N VAL A 221 -7.47 8.46 1.61
CA VAL A 221 -8.45 7.74 2.43
C VAL A 221 -9.75 7.49 1.65
N ALA A 222 -10.25 8.51 0.95
CA ALA A 222 -11.49 8.38 0.17
C ALA A 222 -11.35 7.39 -0.99
N ALA A 223 -10.19 7.34 -1.66
CA ALA A 223 -9.94 6.43 -2.77
C ALA A 223 -9.79 4.98 -2.29
N LEU A 224 -9.17 4.75 -1.13
CA LEU A 224 -8.94 3.43 -0.58
C LEU A 224 -10.10 2.91 0.30
N LEU A 225 -11.06 3.78 0.66
CA LEU A 225 -12.18 3.40 1.51
C LEU A 225 -12.99 2.19 1.01
N PRO A 226 -13.24 2.00 -0.30
CA PRO A 226 -13.92 0.81 -0.80
C PRO A 226 -13.22 -0.51 -0.49
N PHE A 227 -11.92 -0.47 -0.26
CA PHE A 227 -11.16 -1.67 0.12
C PHE A 227 -11.24 -1.97 1.61
N ALA A 228 -11.51 -0.98 2.47
CA ALA A 228 -11.44 -1.11 3.93
C ALA A 228 -12.81 -1.05 4.63
N ASP A 229 -13.82 -0.46 4.02
CA ASP A 229 -15.16 -0.27 4.59
C ASP A 229 -16.21 -1.05 3.80
N GLU A 230 -16.99 -1.88 4.48
CA GLU A 230 -17.98 -2.76 3.84
C GLU A 230 -19.08 -2.00 3.10
N THR A 231 -19.53 -0.88 3.67
CA THR A 231 -20.58 -0.06 3.04
C THR A 231 -20.05 0.61 1.78
N ALA A 232 -18.85 1.15 1.84
CA ALA A 232 -18.17 1.73 0.68
C ALA A 232 -17.85 0.68 -0.39
N ALA A 233 -17.40 -0.52 0.02
CA ALA A 233 -17.17 -1.66 -0.85
C ALA A 233 -18.45 -2.07 -1.59
N HIS A 234 -19.55 -2.22 -0.88
CA HIS A 234 -20.87 -2.53 -1.48
C HIS A 234 -21.29 -1.45 -2.48
N LYS A 235 -21.15 -0.17 -2.13
CA LYS A 235 -21.46 0.96 -3.01
C LYS A 235 -20.59 1.00 -4.26
N ALA A 236 -19.33 0.56 -4.14
CA ALA A 236 -18.38 0.47 -5.25
C ALA A 236 -18.58 -0.80 -6.11
N GLY A 237 -19.53 -1.68 -5.76
CA GLY A 237 -19.76 -2.95 -6.46
C GLY A 237 -18.70 -4.01 -6.18
N PHE A 238 -18.02 -3.93 -5.04
CA PHE A 238 -17.04 -4.93 -4.63
C PHE A 238 -17.72 -6.19 -4.05
N ASN A 239 -16.97 -7.27 -3.96
CA ASN A 239 -17.42 -8.49 -3.32
C ASN A 239 -17.36 -8.37 -1.80
N THR A 240 -18.47 -8.05 -1.16
CA THR A 240 -18.55 -7.92 0.31
C THR A 240 -18.80 -9.25 1.02
N LYS A 241 -19.11 -10.34 0.27
CA LYS A 241 -19.29 -11.68 0.85
C LYS A 241 -17.99 -12.31 1.34
N ARG A 242 -16.84 -11.75 0.96
CA ARG A 242 -15.52 -12.27 1.30
C ARG A 242 -14.60 -11.15 1.78
N LYS A 243 -14.08 -11.32 3.00
CA LYS A 243 -13.01 -10.49 3.57
C LYS A 243 -11.66 -11.18 3.39
N PHE A 244 -10.64 -10.41 3.13
CA PHE A 244 -9.25 -10.86 3.03
C PHE A 244 -8.47 -10.23 4.16
N HIS A 245 -7.89 -11.06 5.03
CA HIS A 245 -7.24 -10.59 6.24
C HIS A 245 -5.77 -10.30 6.02
N PHE A 246 -5.32 -9.20 6.58
CA PHE A 246 -3.91 -8.86 6.71
C PHE A 246 -3.26 -9.76 7.76
N HIS A 247 -2.13 -10.33 7.40
CA HIS A 247 -1.31 -11.14 8.29
C HIS A 247 0.12 -10.61 8.23
N PRO A 248 0.56 -9.83 9.23
CA PRO A 248 1.92 -9.33 9.26
C PRO A 248 2.93 -10.47 9.42
N PHE A 249 4.11 -10.27 8.86
CA PHE A 249 5.24 -11.19 8.98
C PHE A 249 6.55 -10.38 9.08
N THR A 250 7.65 -11.03 9.44
CA THR A 250 8.96 -10.36 9.43
C THR A 250 9.50 -10.37 7.99
N PRO A 251 9.72 -9.19 7.38
CA PRO A 251 10.24 -9.13 6.02
C PRO A 251 11.71 -9.58 5.97
N HIS A 252 12.05 -10.30 4.89
CA HIS A 252 13.42 -10.75 4.61
C HIS A 252 14.09 -9.81 3.61
N LEU A 253 14.36 -8.58 4.05
CA LEU A 253 15.11 -7.62 3.25
C LEU A 253 16.52 -7.45 3.85
N PRO A 254 17.55 -7.32 3.00
CA PRO A 254 18.89 -7.04 3.51
C PRO A 254 18.93 -5.65 4.13
N ASN A 255 19.01 -5.61 5.45
CA ASN A 255 19.16 -4.39 6.26
C ASN A 255 18.24 -3.21 5.88
N PRO A 256 16.91 -3.39 5.95
CA PRO A 256 15.97 -2.36 5.47
C PRO A 256 16.11 -1.01 6.19
N LEU A 257 16.46 -1.01 7.47
CA LEU A 257 16.61 0.22 8.28
C LEU A 257 18.00 0.86 8.13
N GLY A 258 19.06 0.09 8.00
CA GLY A 258 20.42 0.62 7.79
C GLY A 258 20.58 1.32 6.45
N ALA A 259 19.99 0.78 5.40
CA ALA A 259 19.97 1.40 4.07
C ALA A 259 19.12 2.69 4.04
N PHE A 260 18.04 2.74 4.83
CA PHE A 260 17.13 3.89 4.86
C PHE A 260 17.77 5.14 5.48
N PHE A 261 18.60 4.97 6.49
CA PHE A 261 19.15 6.11 7.24
C PHE A 261 20.63 6.43 6.93
N GLY A 262 21.22 5.81 5.92
CA GLY A 262 22.59 6.11 5.48
C GLY A 262 23.68 5.79 6.51
N PHE A 263 23.44 4.86 7.43
CA PHE A 263 24.40 4.39 8.41
C PHE A 263 25.10 3.12 7.90
N GLY A 264 25.74 3.23 6.74
CA GLY A 264 26.63 2.22 6.21
C GLY A 264 28.06 2.71 6.39
N GLY A 265 28.87 1.89 7.01
CA GLY A 265 30.31 2.07 7.07
C GLY A 265 30.86 1.83 8.39
#